data_99ef010a02ff68b800c41fa9b020b224
#
_entry.id   99ef010a02ff68b800c41fa9b020b224
#
_cell.length_a   1.000
_cell.length_b   1.000
_cell.length_c   1.000
_cell.angle_alpha   90.00
_cell.angle_beta   90.00
_cell.angle_gamma   90.00
#
_symmetry.space_group_name_H-M   'P 1'
#
loop_
_entity.id
_entity.type
_entity.pdbx_description
1 polymer ?
#
loop_
_entity_poly.entity_id
_entity_poly.type
_entity_poly.pdbx_seq_one_letter_code
_entity_poly.pdbx_strand_id
1 'polypeptide(L)'
;MQPHCTPPGERTLFSLLCAAMQPLGTTLYVYGGGWNLDDTGAGREAVTPFPSPAWKTFFLSQDEGYDYRRFRGSGCNPWHGAGLDCSGYLGWVIYAALHRKSGLESYVYPSTEMAGALAARGLGQLVRPPCRFLPGDLFSMEGHIWLCVGVCRDESLVIAHSSPTPSRRTGCPGGGVQLSAIPACDSRPRCEALDLARLYMSQFPVWSRRYEAVSRPRTLYTVPGTNSNSGL
;
A
#
# COMPACT_ATOMS: atom_id res chain seq x y z
N MET A 1 8.26 11.73 -17.06
CA MET A 1 7.67 13.05 -16.71
C MET A 1 7.10 12.90 -15.30
N GLN A 2 7.74 13.47 -14.28
CA GLN A 2 7.13 13.47 -12.95
C GLN A 2 5.91 14.41 -12.99
N PRO A 3 4.73 13.97 -12.51
CA PRO A 3 3.60 14.87 -12.42
C PRO A 3 3.97 16.04 -11.51
N HIS A 4 3.76 17.26 -12.00
CA HIS A 4 3.86 18.46 -11.16
C HIS A 4 2.77 18.37 -10.10
N CYS A 5 3.13 17.87 -8.91
CA CYS A 5 2.20 17.81 -7.80
C CYS A 5 1.87 19.22 -7.31
N THR A 6 0.60 19.45 -7.03
CA THR A 6 0.15 20.65 -6.33
C THR A 6 0.91 20.77 -4.99
N PRO A 7 1.29 21.99 -4.57
CA PRO A 7 1.95 22.16 -3.29
C PRO A 7 1.12 21.57 -2.13
N PRO A 8 1.76 20.97 -1.11
CA PRO A 8 1.05 20.50 0.07
C PRO A 8 0.17 21.59 0.70
N GLY A 9 -0.96 21.19 1.27
CA GLY A 9 -1.89 22.08 1.94
C GLY A 9 -3.07 22.58 1.09
N GLU A 10 -3.14 22.19 -0.18
CA GLU A 10 -4.35 22.36 -0.97
C GLU A 10 -5.25 21.12 -0.79
N ARG A 11 -6.45 21.35 -0.22
CA ARG A 11 -7.46 20.29 0.01
C ARG A 11 -8.15 19.89 -1.28
N THR A 12 -7.40 19.29 -2.20
CA THR A 12 -7.91 18.80 -3.48
C THR A 12 -7.68 17.30 -3.61
N LEU A 13 -8.55 16.64 -4.38
CA LEU A 13 -8.33 15.25 -4.77
C LEU A 13 -6.97 15.08 -5.46
N PHE A 14 -6.58 16.04 -6.29
CA PHE A 14 -5.30 16.00 -6.98
C PHE A 14 -4.13 16.00 -6.00
N SER A 15 -4.13 16.84 -4.96
CA SER A 15 -3.10 16.87 -3.92
C SER A 15 -3.02 15.53 -3.17
N LEU A 16 -4.18 14.93 -2.85
CA LEU A 16 -4.24 13.63 -2.18
C LEU A 16 -3.61 12.52 -3.05
N LEU A 17 -4.01 12.45 -4.32
CA LEU A 17 -3.48 11.45 -5.25
C LEU A 17 -1.99 11.66 -5.51
N CYS A 18 -1.54 12.91 -5.67
CA CYS A 18 -0.11 13.21 -5.79
C CYS A 18 0.68 12.76 -4.56
N ALA A 19 0.19 13.05 -3.35
CA ALA A 19 0.83 12.58 -2.12
C ALA A 19 0.91 11.04 -2.10
N ALA A 20 -0.17 10.34 -2.43
CA ALA A 20 -0.20 8.89 -2.47
C ALA A 20 0.84 8.28 -3.42
N MET A 21 1.12 8.94 -4.53
CA MET A 21 2.06 8.45 -5.55
C MET A 21 3.54 8.64 -5.18
N GLN A 22 3.88 9.56 -4.25
CA GLN A 22 5.28 9.90 -3.96
C GLN A 22 6.11 8.75 -3.38
N PRO A 23 5.64 7.96 -2.40
CA PRO A 23 6.44 6.88 -1.80
C PRO A 23 6.35 5.56 -2.57
N LEU A 24 5.57 5.49 -3.65
CA LEU A 24 5.44 4.27 -4.45
C LEU A 24 6.78 3.78 -4.96
N GLY A 25 7.03 2.49 -4.79
CA GLY A 25 8.20 1.82 -5.31
C GLY A 25 9.52 2.17 -4.61
N THR A 26 9.52 3.10 -3.67
CA THR A 26 10.72 3.57 -2.95
C THR A 26 10.61 3.48 -1.44
N THR A 27 9.51 2.94 -0.92
CA THR A 27 9.26 2.81 0.53
C THR A 27 8.82 1.38 0.84
N LEU A 28 9.55 0.73 1.76
CA LEU A 28 9.25 -0.63 2.20
C LEU A 28 8.17 -0.65 3.27
N TYR A 29 7.50 -1.79 3.38
CA TYR A 29 6.61 -2.06 4.49
C TYR A 29 7.44 -2.31 5.76
N VAL A 30 7.22 -1.53 6.78
CA VAL A 30 7.77 -1.74 8.12
C VAL A 30 6.60 -1.84 9.08
N TYR A 31 6.56 -2.88 9.91
CA TYR A 31 5.50 -3.04 10.91
C TYR A 31 5.53 -1.89 11.92
N GLY A 32 4.41 -1.20 12.11
CA GLY A 32 4.33 0.04 12.90
C GLY A 32 4.98 1.25 12.23
N GLY A 33 5.40 1.14 10.97
CA GLY A 33 6.00 2.25 10.24
C GLY A 33 5.02 3.39 9.99
N GLY A 34 5.41 4.60 10.33
CA GLY A 34 4.54 5.77 10.36
C GLY A 34 3.88 6.02 11.72
N TRP A 35 3.95 5.06 12.64
CA TRP A 35 3.50 5.20 14.02
C TRP A 35 4.63 5.71 14.92
N ASN A 36 4.28 6.35 16.02
CA ASN A 36 5.25 6.62 17.08
C ASN A 36 5.57 5.33 17.87
N LEU A 37 6.62 5.40 18.70
CA LEU A 37 7.11 4.23 19.42
C LEU A 37 6.12 3.66 20.44
N ASP A 38 5.13 4.45 20.87
CA ASP A 38 4.12 4.06 21.84
C ASP A 38 2.81 3.59 21.18
N ASP A 39 2.78 3.49 19.83
CA ASP A 39 1.62 3.14 19.02
C ASP A 39 0.36 3.99 19.32
N THR A 40 0.55 5.25 19.74
CA THR A 40 -0.53 6.16 20.12
C THR A 40 -0.89 7.19 19.05
N GLY A 41 -0.19 7.18 17.92
CA GLY A 41 -0.40 8.10 16.80
C GLY A 41 0.78 8.14 15.85
N ALA A 42 0.88 9.19 15.04
CA ALA A 42 1.92 9.31 14.04
C ALA A 42 3.33 9.46 14.62
N GLY A 43 4.28 8.78 14.00
CA GLY A 43 5.70 9.05 14.12
C GLY A 43 6.09 10.39 13.46
N ARG A 44 7.27 10.89 13.79
CA ARG A 44 7.77 12.17 13.24
C ARG A 44 7.83 12.18 11.71
N GLU A 45 8.19 11.07 11.10
CA GLU A 45 8.28 10.89 9.66
C GLU A 45 6.91 10.90 8.97
N ALA A 46 5.83 10.62 9.68
CA ALA A 46 4.48 10.62 9.15
C ALA A 46 3.74 11.97 9.33
N VAL A 47 4.37 12.95 9.97
CA VAL A 47 3.86 14.34 10.10
C VAL A 47 4.77 15.34 9.37
N THR A 48 5.16 14.98 8.16
CA THR A 48 5.94 15.82 7.24
C THR A 48 5.23 15.96 5.91
N PRO A 49 5.35 17.11 5.21
CA PRO A 49 4.70 17.31 3.91
C PRO A 49 5.39 16.57 2.76
N PHE A 50 6.55 15.97 2.98
CA PHE A 50 7.33 15.24 1.98
C PHE A 50 7.76 13.88 2.51
N PRO A 51 8.01 12.90 1.62
CA PRO A 51 8.55 11.60 2.02
C PRO A 51 9.83 11.73 2.84
N SER A 52 9.94 10.95 3.91
CA SER A 52 11.15 10.91 4.71
C SER A 52 12.33 10.37 3.89
N PRO A 53 13.49 11.03 3.89
CA PRO A 53 14.70 10.48 3.25
C PRO A 53 15.11 9.12 3.82
N ALA A 54 14.77 8.83 5.07
CA ALA A 54 15.05 7.55 5.72
C ALA A 54 14.38 6.37 5.00
N TRP A 55 13.17 6.56 4.47
CA TRP A 55 12.44 5.51 3.74
C TRP A 55 13.21 5.09 2.50
N LYS A 56 13.68 6.06 1.69
CA LYS A 56 14.47 5.78 0.49
C LYS A 56 15.82 5.17 0.84
N THR A 57 16.49 5.67 1.87
CA THR A 57 17.77 5.12 2.35
C THR A 57 17.62 3.68 2.77
N PHE A 58 16.58 3.35 3.54
CA PHE A 58 16.30 1.99 3.96
C PHE A 58 15.96 1.09 2.76
N PHE A 59 15.11 1.57 1.83
CA PHE A 59 14.80 0.84 0.59
C PHE A 59 16.08 0.48 -0.20
N LEU A 60 17.00 1.43 -0.36
CA LEU A 60 18.24 1.20 -1.12
C LEU A 60 19.23 0.27 -0.39
N SER A 61 19.09 0.10 0.93
CA SER A 61 19.91 -0.83 1.72
C SER A 61 19.40 -2.27 1.72
N GLN A 62 18.23 -2.51 1.12
CA GLN A 62 17.61 -3.84 1.07
C GLN A 62 17.67 -4.43 -0.33
N ASP A 63 17.68 -5.75 -0.40
CA ASP A 63 17.61 -6.50 -1.65
C ASP A 63 16.19 -7.03 -1.95
N GLU A 64 16.07 -7.84 -2.99
CA GLU A 64 14.80 -8.43 -3.42
C GLU A 64 14.21 -9.41 -2.40
N GLY A 65 15.04 -9.95 -1.52
CA GLY A 65 14.67 -10.87 -0.46
C GLY A 65 14.15 -10.18 0.81
N TYR A 66 13.88 -8.85 0.75
CA TYR A 66 13.36 -8.12 1.90
C TYR A 66 12.14 -8.81 2.49
N ASP A 67 12.22 -9.11 3.78
CA ASP A 67 11.14 -9.65 4.60
C ASP A 67 10.97 -8.79 5.85
N TYR A 68 9.85 -8.09 5.95
CA TYR A 68 9.56 -7.17 7.06
C TYR A 68 9.64 -7.85 8.44
N ARG A 69 9.41 -9.17 8.52
CA ARG A 69 9.47 -9.94 9.77
C ARG A 69 10.85 -9.92 10.41
N ARG A 70 11.91 -9.75 9.63
CA ARG A 70 13.29 -9.60 10.11
C ARG A 70 13.54 -8.26 10.79
N PHE A 71 12.66 -7.28 10.54
CA PHE A 71 12.73 -5.92 11.04
C PHE A 71 11.60 -5.62 12.02
N ARG A 72 10.94 -6.64 12.54
CA ARG A 72 9.94 -6.54 13.58
C ARG A 72 10.62 -6.77 14.93
N GLY A 73 10.85 -5.70 15.69
CA GLY A 73 11.38 -5.80 17.06
C GLY A 73 10.43 -6.56 18.00
N SER A 74 10.94 -7.08 19.11
CA SER A 74 10.15 -7.54 20.24
C SER A 74 9.78 -6.30 21.08
N GLY A 75 8.53 -5.90 21.07
CA GLY A 75 8.06 -4.65 21.68
C GLY A 75 8.15 -3.48 20.68
N CYS A 76 8.72 -2.35 21.12
CA CYS A 76 8.94 -1.21 20.25
C CYS A 76 9.82 -1.58 19.05
N ASN A 77 9.31 -1.35 17.84
CA ASN A 77 10.08 -1.61 16.63
C ASN A 77 11.07 -0.46 16.36
N PRO A 78 12.40 -0.66 16.47
CA PRO A 78 13.39 0.39 16.24
C PRO A 78 13.41 0.91 14.79
N TRP A 79 12.75 0.21 13.87
CA TRP A 79 12.68 0.55 12.44
C TRP A 79 11.44 1.35 12.06
N HIS A 80 10.61 1.79 13.02
CA HIS A 80 9.38 2.56 12.76
C HIS A 80 9.58 3.70 11.75
N GLY A 81 10.66 4.45 11.88
CA GLY A 81 10.96 5.57 10.98
C GLY A 81 11.53 5.19 9.61
N ALA A 82 11.80 3.90 9.36
CA ALA A 82 12.49 3.44 8.15
C ALA A 82 11.55 3.07 6.99
N GLY A 83 10.26 3.01 7.21
CA GLY A 83 9.24 2.68 6.21
C GLY A 83 7.84 2.98 6.73
N LEU A 84 6.84 2.40 6.07
CA LEU A 84 5.43 2.65 6.38
C LEU A 84 4.64 1.34 6.42
N ASP A 85 3.79 1.17 7.43
CA ASP A 85 2.73 0.17 7.37
C ASP A 85 1.51 0.70 6.59
N CYS A 86 0.40 -0.05 6.56
CA CYS A 86 -0.76 0.34 5.77
C CYS A 86 -1.43 1.62 6.28
N SER A 87 -1.60 1.74 7.57
CA SER A 87 -2.23 2.89 8.24
C SER A 87 -1.29 4.09 8.36
N GLY A 88 -0.02 3.84 8.62
CA GLY A 88 1.03 4.88 8.60
C GLY A 88 1.17 5.52 7.23
N TYR A 89 1.12 4.72 6.16
CA TYR A 89 1.13 5.23 4.79
C TYR A 89 -0.05 6.16 4.52
N LEU A 90 -1.27 5.73 4.81
CA LEU A 90 -2.45 6.56 4.52
C LEU A 90 -2.54 7.77 5.45
N GLY A 91 -2.15 7.63 6.71
CA GLY A 91 -2.06 8.77 7.62
C GLY A 91 -1.08 9.83 7.12
N TRP A 92 0.09 9.42 6.63
CA TRP A 92 1.05 10.31 6.01
C TRP A 92 0.51 10.94 4.71
N VAL A 93 -0.15 10.16 3.83
CA VAL A 93 -0.74 10.69 2.59
C VAL A 93 -1.71 11.83 2.88
N ILE A 94 -2.60 11.64 3.85
CA ILE A 94 -3.56 12.68 4.24
C ILE A 94 -2.83 13.89 4.83
N TYR A 95 -1.85 13.65 5.68
CA TYR A 95 -1.03 14.74 6.25
C TYR A 95 -0.35 15.55 5.13
N ALA A 96 0.37 14.88 4.22
CA ALA A 96 1.09 15.52 3.15
C ALA A 96 0.16 16.31 2.20
N ALA A 97 -1.08 15.82 1.98
CA ALA A 97 -2.07 16.52 1.19
C ALA A 97 -2.65 17.79 1.87
N LEU A 98 -2.70 17.82 3.21
CA LEU A 98 -3.38 18.88 3.96
C LEU A 98 -2.42 19.92 4.55
N HIS A 99 -1.15 19.59 4.74
CA HIS A 99 -0.21 20.44 5.49
C HIS A 99 0.97 20.92 4.63
N ARG A 100 1.31 22.20 4.78
CA ARG A 100 2.48 22.83 4.12
C ARG A 100 3.73 22.77 4.98
N LYS A 101 3.58 22.61 6.28
CA LYS A 101 4.66 22.58 7.26
C LYS A 101 4.48 21.39 8.17
N SER A 102 5.59 20.82 8.61
CA SER A 102 5.58 19.80 9.65
C SER A 102 4.86 20.30 10.90
N GLY A 103 4.08 19.43 11.52
CA GLY A 103 3.29 19.74 12.72
C GLY A 103 2.99 18.50 13.54
N LEU A 104 2.25 18.69 14.63
CA LEU A 104 1.90 17.61 15.55
C LEU A 104 0.54 16.97 15.25
N GLU A 105 -0.20 17.50 14.28
CA GLU A 105 -1.50 16.93 13.91
C GLU A 105 -1.29 15.58 13.24
N SER A 106 -2.00 14.55 13.69
CA SER A 106 -1.85 13.18 13.22
C SER A 106 -3.10 12.73 12.48
N TYR A 107 -2.89 11.92 11.41
CA TYR A 107 -3.94 11.21 10.68
C TYR A 107 -3.69 9.71 10.67
N VAL A 108 -2.76 9.22 11.48
CA VAL A 108 -2.49 7.79 11.67
C VAL A 108 -3.45 7.25 12.71
N TYR A 109 -4.25 6.25 12.32
CA TYR A 109 -5.23 5.55 13.15
C TYR A 109 -5.17 4.06 12.87
N PRO A 110 -5.60 3.19 13.78
CA PRO A 110 -5.78 1.77 13.48
C PRO A 110 -6.60 1.55 12.20
N SER A 111 -6.23 0.55 11.42
CA SER A 111 -6.86 0.31 10.11
C SER A 111 -8.38 0.11 10.19
N THR A 112 -8.90 -0.40 11.30
CA THR A 112 -10.34 -0.58 11.55
C THR A 112 -11.07 0.73 11.87
N GLU A 113 -10.36 1.73 12.39
CA GLU A 113 -10.94 2.97 12.91
C GLU A 113 -10.76 4.16 11.98
N MET A 114 -9.78 4.10 11.08
CA MET A 114 -9.34 5.25 10.30
C MET A 114 -10.47 5.90 9.50
N ALA A 115 -11.33 5.13 8.82
CA ALA A 115 -12.44 5.70 8.06
C ALA A 115 -13.42 6.47 8.96
N GLY A 116 -13.75 5.91 10.12
CA GLY A 116 -14.60 6.58 11.11
C GLY A 116 -13.97 7.83 11.70
N ALA A 117 -12.69 7.77 12.06
CA ALA A 117 -11.94 8.89 12.62
C ALA A 117 -11.83 10.06 11.62
N LEU A 118 -11.56 9.76 10.35
CA LEU A 118 -11.50 10.78 9.29
C LEU A 118 -12.87 11.41 9.02
N ALA A 119 -13.93 10.61 9.00
CA ALA A 119 -15.30 11.11 8.85
C ALA A 119 -15.70 12.02 10.03
N ALA A 120 -15.36 11.65 11.27
CA ALA A 120 -15.61 12.46 12.46
C ALA A 120 -14.86 13.82 12.42
N ARG A 121 -13.73 13.88 11.70
CA ARG A 121 -12.97 15.12 11.45
C ARG A 121 -13.48 15.95 10.26
N GLY A 122 -14.57 15.51 9.62
CA GLY A 122 -15.12 16.21 8.45
C GLY A 122 -14.29 16.06 7.17
N LEU A 123 -13.44 15.05 7.09
CA LEU A 123 -12.59 14.79 5.91
C LEU A 123 -13.27 13.86 4.89
N GLY A 124 -14.51 13.48 5.12
CA GLY A 124 -15.30 12.64 4.24
C GLY A 124 -16.59 12.17 4.90
N GLN A 125 -17.24 11.22 4.27
CA GLN A 125 -18.44 10.56 4.79
C GLN A 125 -18.21 9.07 4.90
N LEU A 126 -18.70 8.46 5.97
CA LEU A 126 -18.65 7.02 6.13
C LEU A 126 -19.72 6.34 5.26
N VAL A 127 -19.29 5.59 4.28
CA VAL A 127 -20.15 4.81 3.38
C VAL A 127 -19.94 3.32 3.64
N ARG A 128 -21.01 2.54 3.62
CA ARG A 128 -20.95 1.07 3.79
C ARG A 128 -21.17 0.38 2.44
N PRO A 129 -20.44 -0.71 2.16
CA PRO A 129 -20.75 -1.54 0.99
C PRO A 129 -22.18 -2.13 1.05
N PRO A 130 -22.82 -2.34 -0.13
CA PRO A 130 -22.30 -2.12 -1.45
C PRO A 130 -22.30 -0.63 -1.82
N CYS A 131 -21.14 -0.15 -2.31
CA CYS A 131 -20.99 1.23 -2.76
C CYS A 131 -20.12 1.25 -4.02
N ARG A 132 -20.26 2.31 -4.81
CA ARG A 132 -19.38 2.58 -5.94
C ARG A 132 -18.18 3.39 -5.43
N PHE A 133 -16.99 2.84 -5.59
CA PHE A 133 -15.76 3.55 -5.25
C PHE A 133 -15.44 4.65 -6.27
N LEU A 134 -14.85 5.72 -5.76
CA LEU A 134 -14.31 6.83 -6.53
C LEU A 134 -12.85 7.07 -6.15
N PRO A 135 -12.03 7.67 -7.04
CA PRO A 135 -10.69 8.10 -6.67
C PRO A 135 -10.74 9.02 -5.43
N GLY A 136 -9.90 8.72 -4.45
CA GLY A 136 -9.88 9.39 -3.15
C GLY A 136 -10.60 8.64 -2.04
N ASP A 137 -11.42 7.63 -2.35
CA ASP A 137 -12.06 6.81 -1.34
C ASP A 137 -11.06 5.91 -0.62
N LEU A 138 -11.22 5.80 0.70
CA LEU A 138 -10.48 4.91 1.57
C LEU A 138 -11.34 3.69 1.93
N PHE A 139 -10.75 2.52 1.90
CA PHE A 139 -11.36 1.31 2.42
C PHE A 139 -10.61 0.81 3.65
N SER A 140 -11.28 0.92 4.80
CA SER A 140 -10.76 0.58 6.12
C SER A 140 -11.36 -0.75 6.56
N MET A 141 -10.52 -1.71 6.91
CA MET A 141 -10.91 -3.06 7.32
C MET A 141 -9.96 -3.60 8.38
N GLU A 142 -10.32 -4.72 8.98
CA GLU A 142 -9.44 -5.39 9.93
C GLU A 142 -8.10 -5.78 9.26
N GLY A 143 -7.02 -5.34 9.86
CA GLY A 143 -5.64 -5.67 9.44
C GLY A 143 -5.16 -4.97 8.17
N HIS A 144 -5.99 -4.19 7.47
CA HIS A 144 -5.55 -3.49 6.27
C HIS A 144 -6.37 -2.25 5.92
N ILE A 145 -5.74 -1.35 5.16
CA ILE A 145 -6.39 -0.18 4.60
C ILE A 145 -5.75 0.18 3.25
N TRP A 146 -6.54 0.70 2.31
CA TRP A 146 -6.07 1.16 1.02
C TRP A 146 -6.84 2.38 0.50
N LEU A 147 -6.24 3.08 -0.44
CA LEU A 147 -6.79 4.25 -1.14
C LEU A 147 -7.14 3.87 -2.58
N CYS A 148 -8.35 4.14 -3.02
CA CYS A 148 -8.70 4.10 -4.44
C CYS A 148 -8.04 5.27 -5.16
N VAL A 149 -7.18 4.96 -6.14
CA VAL A 149 -6.52 6.01 -6.97
C VAL A 149 -7.08 6.08 -8.38
N GLY A 150 -7.88 5.09 -8.79
CA GLY A 150 -8.51 5.06 -10.10
C GLY A 150 -9.57 3.97 -10.22
N VAL A 151 -10.54 4.20 -11.09
CA VAL A 151 -11.57 3.23 -11.48
C VAL A 151 -11.46 3.00 -12.98
N CYS A 152 -11.34 1.75 -13.38
CA CYS A 152 -11.19 1.35 -14.78
C CYS A 152 -12.54 1.15 -15.48
N ARG A 153 -12.53 0.95 -16.80
CA ARG A 153 -13.75 0.74 -17.58
C ARG A 153 -14.45 -0.57 -17.24
N ASP A 154 -13.67 -1.58 -16.84
CA ASP A 154 -14.15 -2.89 -16.38
C ASP A 154 -14.59 -2.88 -14.92
N GLU A 155 -14.75 -1.67 -14.32
CA GLU A 155 -15.11 -1.42 -12.92
C GLU A 155 -14.07 -1.91 -11.89
N SER A 156 -12.91 -2.40 -12.34
CA SER A 156 -11.81 -2.70 -11.44
C SER A 156 -11.18 -1.43 -10.87
N LEU A 157 -10.64 -1.53 -9.66
CA LEU A 157 -10.06 -0.40 -8.93
C LEU A 157 -8.54 -0.50 -8.94
N VAL A 158 -7.86 0.59 -9.28
CA VAL A 158 -6.45 0.78 -8.96
C VAL A 158 -6.36 1.30 -7.54
N ILE A 159 -5.64 0.59 -6.69
CA ILE A 159 -5.46 0.97 -5.29
C ILE A 159 -4.00 1.22 -4.96
N ALA A 160 -3.76 2.19 -4.07
CA ALA A 160 -2.47 2.46 -3.48
C ALA A 160 -2.50 2.04 -2.01
N HIS A 161 -1.49 1.28 -1.58
CA HIS A 161 -1.38 0.80 -0.21
C HIS A 161 0.05 0.42 0.15
N SER A 162 0.36 0.31 1.43
CA SER A 162 1.55 -0.39 1.91
C SER A 162 1.14 -1.78 2.37
N SER A 163 1.68 -2.83 1.74
CA SER A 163 1.33 -4.22 2.02
C SER A 163 2.57 -5.06 2.34
N PRO A 164 2.55 -5.86 3.42
CA PRO A 164 3.68 -6.70 3.79
C PRO A 164 3.81 -7.95 2.93
N THR A 165 2.70 -8.50 2.45
CA THR A 165 2.62 -9.83 1.88
C THR A 165 2.05 -9.85 0.47
N PRO A 166 2.46 -10.82 -0.36
CA PRO A 166 1.86 -11.01 -1.67
C PRO A 166 0.38 -11.42 -1.59
N SER A 167 -0.39 -10.95 -2.55
CA SER A 167 -1.78 -11.37 -2.75
C SER A 167 -2.04 -11.61 -4.24
N ARG A 168 -2.40 -12.85 -4.59
CA ARG A 168 -2.76 -13.18 -5.98
C ARG A 168 -4.08 -12.56 -6.40
N ARG A 169 -5.01 -12.39 -5.47
CA ARG A 169 -6.32 -11.78 -5.73
C ARG A 169 -6.18 -10.35 -6.24
N THR A 170 -5.33 -9.58 -5.60
CA THR A 170 -5.09 -8.17 -5.93
C THR A 170 -3.87 -7.96 -6.85
N GLY A 171 -3.16 -9.02 -7.19
CA GLY A 171 -1.89 -8.95 -7.91
C GLY A 171 -0.77 -8.23 -7.15
N CYS A 172 -0.96 -8.03 -5.84
CA CYS A 172 -0.02 -7.35 -4.96
C CYS A 172 1.23 -8.23 -4.73
N PRO A 173 2.45 -7.76 -5.03
CA PRO A 173 3.68 -8.49 -4.72
C PRO A 173 4.10 -8.41 -3.25
N GLY A 174 3.55 -7.47 -2.48
CA GLY A 174 3.92 -7.22 -1.09
C GLY A 174 5.28 -6.57 -0.89
N GLY A 175 5.59 -6.26 0.34
CA GLY A 175 6.89 -5.74 0.78
C GLY A 175 7.02 -4.22 0.81
N GLY A 176 5.96 -3.45 0.56
CA GLY A 176 6.02 -1.99 0.68
C GLY A 176 4.89 -1.24 0.02
N VAL A 177 5.11 0.05 -0.21
CA VAL A 177 4.14 0.96 -0.83
C VAL A 177 4.10 0.72 -2.33
N GLN A 178 2.93 0.38 -2.84
CA GLN A 178 2.73 -0.08 -4.20
C GLN A 178 1.30 0.17 -4.71
N LEU A 179 1.12 0.09 -6.02
CA LEU A 179 -0.20 -0.06 -6.62
C LEU A 179 -0.59 -1.53 -6.64
N SER A 180 -1.87 -1.79 -6.61
CA SER A 180 -2.49 -3.10 -6.80
C SER A 180 -3.88 -2.93 -7.40
N ALA A 181 -4.63 -4.01 -7.56
CA ALA A 181 -5.97 -3.96 -8.12
C ALA A 181 -7.00 -4.62 -7.22
N ILE A 182 -8.21 -4.10 -7.24
CA ILE A 182 -9.41 -4.82 -6.78
C ILE A 182 -10.22 -5.17 -8.03
N PRO A 183 -10.36 -6.44 -8.40
CA PRO A 183 -11.17 -6.81 -9.54
C PRO A 183 -12.65 -6.56 -9.25
N ALA A 184 -13.41 -6.18 -10.27
CA ALA A 184 -14.86 -6.00 -10.15
C ALA A 184 -15.59 -7.31 -9.81
N CYS A 185 -14.99 -8.45 -10.15
CA CYS A 185 -15.52 -9.78 -9.91
C CYS A 185 -14.38 -10.74 -9.56
N ASP A 186 -14.56 -11.53 -8.51
CA ASP A 186 -13.55 -12.48 -8.03
C ASP A 186 -13.19 -13.60 -9.04
N SER A 187 -14.05 -13.85 -10.02
CA SER A 187 -13.83 -14.87 -11.06
C SER A 187 -12.87 -14.44 -12.18
N ARG A 188 -12.49 -13.17 -12.25
CA ARG A 188 -11.59 -12.63 -13.28
C ARG A 188 -10.22 -12.30 -12.68
N PRO A 189 -9.20 -13.17 -12.89
CA PRO A 189 -7.85 -12.93 -12.34
C PRO A 189 -7.09 -11.81 -13.10
N ARG A 190 -7.58 -11.37 -14.24
CA ARG A 190 -7.05 -10.24 -15.01
C ARG A 190 -8.08 -9.14 -15.10
N CYS A 191 -7.65 -7.92 -14.83
CA CYS A 191 -8.46 -6.71 -14.93
C CYS A 191 -7.59 -5.53 -15.37
N GLU A 192 -8.21 -4.51 -15.96
CA GLU A 192 -7.49 -3.31 -16.44
C GLU A 192 -6.68 -2.65 -15.33
N ALA A 193 -7.21 -2.60 -14.11
CA ALA A 193 -6.52 -2.00 -12.97
C ALA A 193 -5.20 -2.72 -12.65
N LEU A 194 -5.14 -4.05 -12.78
CA LEU A 194 -3.91 -4.81 -12.54
C LEU A 194 -2.86 -4.53 -13.60
N ASP A 195 -3.28 -4.43 -14.86
CA ASP A 195 -2.36 -4.13 -15.96
C ASP A 195 -1.79 -2.70 -15.81
N LEU A 196 -2.61 -1.73 -15.42
CA LEU A 196 -2.17 -0.37 -15.10
C LEU A 196 -1.22 -0.32 -13.90
N ALA A 197 -1.54 -1.03 -12.81
CA ALA A 197 -0.67 -1.12 -11.64
C ALA A 197 0.71 -1.69 -12.00
N ARG A 198 0.74 -2.77 -12.77
CA ARG A 198 1.99 -3.39 -13.25
C ARG A 198 2.78 -2.45 -14.15
N LEU A 199 2.11 -1.83 -15.13
CA LEU A 199 2.73 -0.88 -16.04
C LEU A 199 3.41 0.26 -15.25
N TYR A 200 2.70 0.85 -14.30
CA TYR A 200 3.27 1.90 -13.47
C TYR A 200 4.45 1.40 -12.62
N MET A 201 4.29 0.26 -11.95
CA MET A 201 5.30 -0.29 -11.05
C MET A 201 6.51 -0.87 -11.80
N SER A 202 6.41 -1.16 -13.10
CA SER A 202 7.52 -1.67 -13.92
C SER A 202 8.67 -0.68 -14.07
N GLN A 203 8.44 0.62 -13.86
CA GLN A 203 9.51 1.62 -13.82
C GLN A 203 10.48 1.43 -12.64
N PHE A 204 10.10 0.60 -11.65
CA PHE A 204 10.93 0.25 -10.51
C PHE A 204 11.39 -1.21 -10.67
N PRO A 205 12.66 -1.50 -11.01
CA PRO A 205 13.12 -2.85 -11.37
C PRO A 205 12.84 -3.94 -10.33
N VAL A 206 12.98 -3.62 -9.03
CA VAL A 206 12.66 -4.54 -7.93
C VAL A 206 11.18 -4.92 -7.95
N TRP A 207 10.30 -3.97 -8.18
CA TRP A 207 8.86 -4.20 -8.21
C TRP A 207 8.44 -4.96 -9.47
N SER A 208 9.01 -4.66 -10.62
CA SER A 208 8.76 -5.39 -11.87
C SER A 208 8.96 -6.90 -11.66
N ARG A 209 10.10 -7.30 -11.13
CA ARG A 209 10.40 -8.72 -10.83
C ARG A 209 9.44 -9.34 -9.81
N ARG A 210 9.06 -8.58 -8.78
CA ARG A 210 8.08 -9.05 -7.78
C ARG A 210 6.70 -9.27 -8.39
N TYR A 211 6.24 -8.37 -9.26
CA TYR A 211 4.96 -8.53 -9.97
C TYR A 211 4.97 -9.76 -10.90
N GLU A 212 6.06 -10.01 -11.59
CA GLU A 212 6.24 -11.21 -12.41
C GLU A 212 6.15 -12.49 -11.57
N ALA A 213 6.79 -12.52 -10.41
CA ALA A 213 6.76 -13.67 -9.51
C ALA A 213 5.34 -14.01 -9.00
N VAL A 214 4.53 -12.98 -8.68
CA VAL A 214 3.12 -13.18 -8.27
C VAL A 214 2.25 -13.68 -9.44
N SER A 215 2.60 -13.29 -10.65
CA SER A 215 1.83 -13.59 -11.87
C SER A 215 2.11 -14.96 -12.45
N ARG A 216 3.25 -15.58 -12.11
CA ARG A 216 3.60 -16.92 -12.62
C ARG A 216 2.57 -17.96 -12.15
N PRO A 217 2.02 -18.79 -13.05
CA PRO A 217 1.23 -19.93 -12.63
C PRO A 217 2.05 -20.78 -11.65
N ARG A 218 1.42 -21.33 -10.63
CA ARG A 218 2.08 -22.40 -9.87
C ARG A 218 2.35 -23.53 -10.86
N THR A 219 3.60 -23.86 -11.09
CA THR A 219 3.96 -25.14 -11.67
C THR A 219 3.37 -26.19 -10.74
N LEU A 220 2.34 -26.89 -11.17
CA LEU A 220 1.88 -28.08 -10.49
C LEU A 220 3.07 -29.03 -10.51
N TYR A 221 3.70 -29.26 -9.37
CA TYR A 221 4.58 -30.38 -9.21
C TYR A 221 3.69 -31.62 -9.37
N THR A 222 3.69 -32.19 -10.55
CA THR A 222 3.27 -33.58 -10.72
C THR A 222 4.27 -34.41 -9.95
N VAL A 223 3.84 -34.90 -8.80
CA VAL A 223 4.56 -35.97 -8.10
C VAL A 223 4.69 -37.10 -9.14
N PRO A 224 5.91 -37.58 -9.45
CA PRO A 224 6.04 -38.71 -10.35
C PRO A 224 5.22 -39.86 -9.77
N GLY A 225 4.25 -40.33 -10.52
CA GLY A 225 3.42 -41.46 -10.10
C GLY A 225 4.30 -42.65 -9.81
N THR A 226 4.19 -43.20 -8.63
CA THR A 226 4.63 -44.54 -8.34
C THR A 226 3.82 -45.51 -9.19
N ASN A 227 4.37 -45.90 -10.31
CA ASN A 227 3.89 -47.07 -11.06
C ASN A 227 4.01 -48.30 -10.16
N SER A 228 2.97 -48.63 -9.45
CA SER A 228 2.78 -49.98 -8.91
C SER A 228 2.20 -50.84 -10.04
N ASN A 229 3.09 -51.40 -10.88
CA ASN A 229 2.80 -52.60 -11.63
C ASN A 229 2.67 -53.75 -10.62
N SER A 230 1.46 -54.15 -10.32
CA SER A 230 1.21 -55.52 -9.82
C SER A 230 0.37 -56.21 -10.89
N GLY A 231 1.07 -56.98 -11.70
CA GLY A 231 0.45 -58.00 -12.48
C GLY A 231 -0.09 -59.12 -11.58
N LEU A 232 -1.25 -59.58 -11.92
CA LEU A 232 -1.72 -60.97 -12.07
C LEU A 232 -3.18 -60.90 -12.57
#